data_fa124e6a0da93efdf0b532fbf0bbdff7
#
_entry.id   fa124e6a0da93efdf0b532fbf0bbdff7
#
_cell.length_a   1.000
_cell.length_b   1.000
_cell.length_c   1.000
_cell.angle_alpha   90.00
_cell.angle_beta   90.00
_cell.angle_gamma   90.00
#
_symmetry.space_group_name_H-M   'P 1'
#
loop_
_entity.id
_entity.type
_entity.pdbx_description
1 polymer ?
#
loop_
_entity_poly.entity_id
_entity_poly.type
_entity_poly.pdbx_seq_one_letter_code
_entity_poly.pdbx_strand_id
1 'polypeptide(L)'
;MKTVLVSLMAAATLPLFAQKDASIRIYPEQGNQQISKHIYGQFAEHLGTCIYGGLWVGPESEIPNTQGYRNDVLNALKELKIPNLRWPGGCFADEYHWKEGIG
;
A
#
# COMPACT_ATOMS: atom_id res chain seq x y z
N MET A 1 -60.69 -16.33 -40.22
CA MET A 1 -59.36 -16.92 -40.14
C MET A 1 -58.37 -15.76 -39.95
N LYS A 2 -57.82 -15.57 -38.77
CA LYS A 2 -56.84 -14.49 -38.52
C LYS A 2 -55.47 -15.16 -38.42
N THR A 3 -54.60 -14.85 -39.38
CA THR A 3 -53.25 -15.36 -39.45
C THR A 3 -52.37 -14.48 -38.55
N VAL A 4 -51.81 -15.06 -37.49
CA VAL A 4 -50.83 -14.39 -36.62
C VAL A 4 -49.44 -14.64 -37.17
N LEU A 5 -48.80 -13.58 -37.63
CA LEU A 5 -47.40 -13.58 -38.09
C LEU A 5 -46.51 -13.46 -36.84
N VAL A 6 -45.80 -14.53 -36.49
CA VAL A 6 -44.80 -14.53 -35.42
C VAL A 6 -43.44 -14.16 -36.05
N SER A 7 -43.00 -12.94 -35.80
CA SER A 7 -41.65 -12.50 -36.21
C SER A 7 -40.62 -13.04 -35.23
N LEU A 8 -39.80 -13.98 -35.68
CA LEU A 8 -38.67 -14.53 -34.94
C LEU A 8 -37.47 -13.54 -35.05
N MET A 9 -37.25 -12.75 -34.01
CA MET A 9 -36.02 -11.94 -33.91
C MET A 9 -34.84 -12.85 -33.53
N ALA A 10 -34.00 -13.17 -34.52
CA ALA A 10 -32.72 -13.82 -34.28
C ALA A 10 -31.74 -12.79 -33.65
N ALA A 11 -31.50 -12.90 -32.36
CA ALA A 11 -30.45 -12.15 -31.68
C ALA A 11 -29.09 -12.70 -32.13
N ALA A 12 -28.40 -11.97 -33.04
CA ALA A 12 -27.03 -12.27 -33.41
C ALA A 12 -26.11 -11.93 -32.23
N THR A 13 -25.69 -12.93 -31.47
CA THR A 13 -24.60 -12.81 -30.52
C THR A 13 -23.28 -12.69 -31.27
N LEU A 14 -22.77 -11.46 -31.38
CA LEU A 14 -21.41 -11.23 -31.86
C LEU A 14 -20.43 -11.73 -30.80
N PRO A 15 -19.51 -12.64 -31.12
CA PRO A 15 -18.46 -13.01 -30.16
C PRO A 15 -17.53 -11.80 -29.97
N LEU A 16 -17.45 -11.28 -28.75
CA LEU A 16 -16.45 -10.30 -28.37
C LEU A 16 -15.10 -11.02 -28.30
N PHE A 17 -14.36 -11.02 -29.40
CA PHE A 17 -12.94 -11.40 -29.40
C PHE A 17 -12.11 -10.21 -28.86
N ALA A 18 -12.07 -10.03 -27.55
CA ALA A 18 -11.29 -9.00 -26.89
C ALA A 18 -10.17 -9.59 -26.01
N GLN A 19 -9.65 -10.76 -26.38
CA GLN A 19 -8.49 -11.30 -25.68
C GLN A 19 -7.30 -11.29 -26.64
N LYS A 20 -6.47 -10.24 -26.52
CA LYS A 20 -5.12 -10.27 -27.07
C LYS A 20 -4.23 -10.97 -26.05
N ASP A 21 -3.65 -12.08 -26.43
CA ASP A 21 -2.63 -12.72 -25.59
C ASP A 21 -1.44 -11.77 -25.45
N ALA A 22 -1.11 -11.45 -24.20
CA ALA A 22 0.09 -10.71 -23.87
C ALA A 22 1.15 -11.71 -23.40
N SER A 23 2.35 -11.62 -23.92
CA SER A 23 3.49 -12.42 -23.45
C SER A 23 4.53 -11.51 -22.79
N ILE A 24 4.98 -11.89 -21.59
CA ILE A 24 6.08 -11.22 -20.89
C ILE A 24 7.26 -12.18 -20.90
N ARG A 25 8.41 -11.72 -21.37
CA ARG A 25 9.68 -12.46 -21.30
C ARG A 25 10.59 -11.77 -20.29
N ILE A 26 11.06 -12.54 -19.31
CA ILE A 26 11.98 -12.06 -18.29
C ILE A 26 13.34 -12.71 -18.57
N TYR A 27 14.38 -11.89 -18.62
CA TYR A 27 15.77 -12.29 -18.83
C TYR A 27 16.60 -11.93 -17.59
N PRO A 28 16.53 -12.72 -16.51
CA PRO A 28 17.21 -12.41 -15.25
C PRO A 28 18.74 -12.26 -15.42
N GLU A 29 19.31 -12.99 -16.36
CA GLU A 29 20.73 -12.97 -16.67
C GLU A 29 21.23 -11.67 -17.29
N GLN A 30 20.31 -10.84 -17.80
CA GLN A 30 20.62 -9.52 -18.36
C GLN A 30 20.49 -8.40 -17.32
N GLY A 31 20.01 -8.72 -16.13
CA GLY A 31 19.92 -7.78 -15.02
C GLY A 31 21.32 -7.45 -14.48
N ASN A 32 21.78 -6.23 -14.72
CA ASN A 32 23.08 -5.72 -14.27
C ASN A 32 22.98 -4.57 -13.23
N GLN A 33 21.76 -4.24 -12.82
CA GLN A 33 21.50 -3.17 -11.88
C GLN A 33 20.96 -3.73 -10.56
N GLN A 34 21.55 -3.29 -9.47
CA GLN A 34 21.06 -3.61 -8.14
C GLN A 34 19.94 -2.64 -7.76
N ILE A 35 18.77 -3.19 -7.43
CA ILE A 35 17.66 -2.42 -6.89
C ILE A 35 18.05 -1.95 -5.48
N SER A 36 17.98 -0.65 -5.24
CA SER A 36 18.28 -0.09 -3.92
C SER A 36 17.25 -0.61 -2.89
N LYS A 37 17.75 -1.12 -1.75
CA LYS A 37 16.89 -1.54 -0.64
C LYS A 37 16.00 -0.42 -0.11
N HIS A 38 16.38 0.83 -0.29
CA HIS A 38 15.65 1.99 0.22
C HIS A 38 14.29 2.21 -0.46
N ILE A 39 14.01 1.59 -1.62
CA ILE A 39 12.68 1.60 -2.20
C ILE A 39 11.64 0.83 -1.36
N TYR A 40 12.10 -0.04 -0.46
CA TYR A 40 11.28 -0.79 0.49
C TYR A 40 11.13 -0.09 1.84
N GLY A 41 11.53 1.18 1.92
CA GLY A 41 11.30 2.02 3.09
C GLY A 41 9.82 2.23 3.36
N GLN A 42 9.49 2.50 4.61
CA GLN A 42 8.13 2.79 5.03
C GLN A 42 7.95 4.28 5.28
N PHE A 43 6.71 4.68 5.42
CA PHE A 43 6.30 6.05 5.59
C PHE A 43 5.34 6.17 6.77
N ALA A 44 5.55 7.16 7.62
CA ALA A 44 4.67 7.47 8.73
C ALA A 44 4.31 8.95 8.72
N GLU A 45 3.06 9.26 8.99
CA GLU A 45 2.51 10.61 8.97
C GLU A 45 1.62 10.86 10.18
N HIS A 46 1.58 12.10 10.66
CA HIS A 46 0.61 12.57 11.64
C HIS A 46 -0.79 12.68 11.04
N LEU A 47 -1.37 11.53 10.70
CA LEU A 47 -2.69 11.42 10.11
C LEU A 47 -3.52 10.38 10.88
N GLY A 48 -4.66 10.80 11.41
CA GLY A 48 -5.53 9.91 12.18
C GLY A 48 -4.78 9.23 13.32
N THR A 49 -4.86 7.90 13.38
CA THR A 49 -4.19 7.07 14.39
C THR A 49 -2.85 6.49 13.91
N CYS A 50 -2.28 7.01 12.84
CA CYS A 50 -1.01 6.47 12.31
C CYS A 50 0.12 6.54 13.36
N ILE A 51 0.21 7.67 14.07
CA ILE A 51 1.23 7.87 15.12
C ILE A 51 0.61 7.62 16.49
N TYR A 52 -0.26 8.52 16.95
CA TYR A 52 -0.83 8.45 18.30
C TYR A 52 -1.94 7.41 18.38
N GLY A 53 -1.75 6.39 19.23
CA GLY A 53 -2.61 5.21 19.31
C GLY A 53 -2.28 4.12 18.26
N GLY A 54 -1.54 4.47 17.23
CA GLY A 54 -1.00 3.55 16.24
C GLY A 54 0.43 3.11 16.57
N LEU A 55 1.43 3.81 16.07
CA LEU A 55 2.84 3.52 16.35
C LEU A 55 3.23 3.86 17.77
N TRP A 56 2.75 4.99 18.29
CA TRP A 56 3.08 5.54 19.60
C TRP A 56 1.87 5.57 20.53
N VAL A 57 2.01 4.99 21.70
CA VAL A 57 0.96 4.95 22.75
C VAL A 57 1.42 5.58 24.08
N GLY A 58 2.68 5.94 24.18
CA GLY A 58 3.30 6.43 25.40
C GLY A 58 3.78 5.30 26.32
N PRO A 59 4.80 5.57 27.15
CA PRO A 59 5.42 4.55 28.01
C PRO A 59 4.48 4.06 29.12
N GLU A 60 3.54 4.89 29.56
CA GLU A 60 2.59 4.58 30.64
C GLU A 60 1.30 3.90 30.14
N SER A 61 1.22 3.57 28.84
CA SER A 61 0.04 2.93 28.26
C SER A 61 -0.10 1.49 28.74
N GLU A 62 -1.35 1.04 28.96
CA GLU A 62 -1.68 -0.36 29.23
C GLU A 62 -1.47 -1.26 28.00
N ILE A 63 -1.41 -0.66 26.80
CA ILE A 63 -1.09 -1.39 25.56
C ILE A 63 0.36 -1.83 25.62
N PRO A 64 0.68 -3.12 25.37
CA PRO A 64 2.05 -3.62 25.37
C PRO A 64 2.96 -2.77 24.46
N ASN A 65 3.96 -2.15 25.10
CA ASN A 65 4.85 -1.21 24.43
C ASN A 65 6.31 -1.35 24.90
N THR A 66 7.22 -0.85 24.09
CA THR A 66 8.63 -0.67 24.43
C THR A 66 8.95 0.81 24.33
N GLN A 67 9.16 1.45 25.47
CA GLN A 67 9.42 2.89 25.56
C GLN A 67 8.35 3.75 24.85
N GLY A 68 7.08 3.34 24.91
CA GLY A 68 5.96 4.02 24.27
C GLY A 68 5.62 3.56 22.85
N TYR A 69 6.47 2.78 22.20
CA TYR A 69 6.18 2.19 20.88
C TYR A 69 5.43 0.88 21.03
N ARG A 70 4.32 0.73 20.34
CA ARG A 70 3.51 -0.50 20.36
C ARG A 70 4.33 -1.70 19.90
N ASN A 71 4.32 -2.75 20.70
CA ASN A 71 5.12 -3.95 20.42
C ASN A 71 4.67 -4.71 19.19
N ASP A 72 3.37 -4.78 18.91
CA ASP A 72 2.84 -5.42 17.72
C ASP A 72 3.31 -4.73 16.43
N VAL A 73 3.22 -3.40 16.39
CA VAL A 73 3.69 -2.59 15.25
C VAL A 73 5.22 -2.67 15.12
N LEU A 74 5.95 -2.55 16.25
CA LEU A 74 7.40 -2.65 16.27
C LEU A 74 7.90 -4.00 15.74
N ASN A 75 7.24 -5.09 16.14
CA ASN A 75 7.60 -6.43 15.71
C ASN A 75 7.29 -6.62 14.21
N ALA A 76 6.14 -6.15 13.73
CA ALA A 76 5.80 -6.20 12.31
C ALA A 76 6.83 -5.45 11.45
N LEU A 77 7.24 -4.24 11.85
CA LEU A 77 8.26 -3.47 11.15
C LEU A 77 9.63 -4.15 11.17
N LYS A 78 10.00 -4.82 12.27
CA LYS A 78 11.23 -5.62 12.36
C LYS A 78 11.18 -6.83 11.44
N GLU A 79 10.04 -7.52 11.38
CA GLU A 79 9.84 -8.68 10.49
C GLU A 79 9.95 -8.29 9.02
N LEU A 80 9.38 -7.13 8.64
CA LEU A 80 9.50 -6.55 7.31
C LEU A 80 10.93 -6.10 6.97
N LYS A 81 11.82 -6.00 7.97
CA LYS A 81 13.22 -5.55 7.79
C LYS A 81 13.32 -4.23 7.04
N ILE A 82 12.45 -3.28 7.38
CA ILE A 82 12.43 -1.99 6.73
C ILE A 82 13.81 -1.31 6.81
N PRO A 83 14.35 -0.81 5.69
CA PRO A 83 15.68 -0.20 5.67
C PRO A 83 15.68 1.24 6.18
N ASN A 84 14.55 1.90 6.13
CA ASN A 84 14.35 3.28 6.57
C ASN A 84 12.87 3.59 6.76
N LEU A 85 12.61 4.60 7.59
CA LEU A 85 11.29 5.15 7.85
C LEU A 85 11.32 6.65 7.52
N ARG A 86 10.45 7.10 6.63
CA ARG A 86 10.27 8.52 6.34
C ARG A 86 9.29 9.14 7.34
N TRP A 87 9.69 10.22 7.93
CA TRP A 87 8.98 11.02 8.90
C TRP A 87 9.13 12.52 8.53
N PRO A 88 8.28 13.46 8.87
CA PRO A 88 7.07 13.34 9.72
C PRO A 88 5.79 13.12 8.93
N GLY A 89 5.82 13.03 7.61
CA GLY A 89 4.65 12.81 6.81
C GLY A 89 4.71 13.47 5.43
N GLY A 90 3.53 13.64 4.83
CA GLY A 90 3.28 14.39 3.59
C GLY A 90 2.90 15.83 3.89
N CYS A 91 1.59 16.14 3.97
CA CYS A 91 1.12 17.51 4.24
C CYS A 91 1.60 18.06 5.58
N PHE A 92 1.70 17.22 6.60
CA PHE A 92 2.19 17.64 7.91
C PHE A 92 3.66 18.09 7.89
N ALA A 93 4.46 17.67 6.90
CA ALA A 93 5.85 18.07 6.78
C ALA A 93 6.03 19.59 6.58
N ASP A 94 5.04 20.26 6.00
CA ASP A 94 5.06 21.70 5.78
C ASP A 94 4.94 22.51 7.08
N GLU A 95 4.32 21.89 8.11
CA GLU A 95 4.07 22.52 9.41
C GLU A 95 5.00 21.99 10.52
N TYR A 96 5.79 20.95 10.24
CA TYR A 96 6.61 20.29 11.22
C TYR A 96 7.94 21.01 11.46
N HIS A 97 8.13 21.46 12.69
CA HIS A 97 9.38 22.08 13.14
C HIS A 97 10.30 21.00 13.73
N TRP A 98 11.19 20.46 12.93
CA TRP A 98 12.02 19.31 13.30
C TRP A 98 12.85 19.52 14.59
N LYS A 99 13.19 20.77 14.93
CA LYS A 99 13.93 21.12 16.16
C LYS A 99 13.11 20.81 17.43
N GLU A 100 11.77 20.85 17.36
CA GLU A 100 10.90 20.53 18.48
C GLU A 100 10.84 19.02 18.74
N GLY A 101 11.22 18.21 17.76
CA GLY A 101 11.23 16.77 17.85
C GLY A 101 12.52 16.16 18.42
N ILE A 102 13.53 16.96 18.70
CA ILE A 102 14.81 16.46 19.22
C ILE A 102 15.04 16.69 20.71
N GLY A 103 14.08 17.28 21.40
CA GLY A 103 14.12 17.52 22.85
C GLY A 103 14.87 18.78 23.27
#